data_2ef97692b114e7d83597bf9fdccba33a
#
_entry.id   2ef97692b114e7d83597bf9fdccba33a
#
_cell.length_a   1.000
_cell.length_b   1.000
_cell.length_c   1.000
_cell.angle_alpha   90.00
_cell.angle_beta   90.00
_cell.angle_gamma   90.00
#
_symmetry.space_group_name_H-M   'P 1'
#
loop_
_entity.id
_entity.type
_entity.pdbx_description
1 polymer ?
#
loop_
_entity_poly.entity_id
_entity_poly.type
_entity_poly.pdbx_seq_one_letter_code
_entity_poly.pdbx_strand_id
1 'polypeptide(L)'
;FRCDTAKHVAKPSWKLLKEYSNEALNKWREANKGGADPAAEWKDNFWMTGEHWGYKTDPSDGGGYASSGGFDSMINFSFNGQAKGGSCGTPSINSWKEYAGMYGVGSGSPKLNALTYVSSHDTSLCRPGNMKDLGTYLELLPGGVQVYYGDETARKNDNGGASNDIEHGTRSDMNFPSDISSQAEWAANVDTLSTKFSSDATLAHWQKVGQFRFRNVAVGAGKQEEIDSNTFCRTYKDEGTGIDNAVVIHVGADSTVNVGACFDDNTELQDAYSGATVTVSGGQVTIPAPGELVLLELKRN
;
A
#
# COMPACT_ATOMS: atom_id res chain seq x y z
N PHE A 1 -15.01 -3.78 -4.79
CA PHE A 1 -15.65 -2.65 -5.50
C PHE A 1 -15.18 -1.32 -4.93
N ARG A 2 -14.93 -0.36 -5.79
CA ARG A 2 -14.89 1.06 -5.43
C ARG A 2 -16.28 1.64 -5.72
N CYS A 3 -16.98 2.07 -4.67
CA CYS A 3 -18.32 2.63 -4.77
C CYS A 3 -18.23 4.16 -4.79
N ASP A 4 -18.50 4.72 -5.94
CA ASP A 4 -18.51 6.15 -6.17
C ASP A 4 -19.64 6.83 -5.39
N THR A 5 -19.45 8.08 -4.99
CA THR A 5 -20.45 8.92 -4.35
C THR A 5 -21.22 8.24 -3.20
N ALA A 6 -20.53 7.45 -2.38
CA ALA A 6 -21.15 6.62 -1.33
C ALA A 6 -22.08 7.40 -0.39
N LYS A 7 -21.81 8.70 -0.18
CA LYS A 7 -22.65 9.57 0.67
C LYS A 7 -24.02 9.91 0.09
N HIS A 8 -24.20 9.75 -1.23
CA HIS A 8 -25.44 10.11 -1.93
C HIS A 8 -26.40 8.92 -2.09
N VAL A 9 -25.99 7.73 -1.65
CA VAL A 9 -26.82 6.51 -1.67
C VAL A 9 -27.10 6.08 -0.23
N ALA A 10 -28.30 5.60 0.03
CA ALA A 10 -28.68 5.11 1.34
C ALA A 10 -27.78 3.94 1.77
N LYS A 11 -27.19 4.01 2.97
CA LYS A 11 -26.27 2.98 3.48
C LYS A 11 -26.83 1.56 3.44
N PRO A 12 -28.12 1.30 3.77
CA PRO A 12 -28.68 -0.04 3.63
C PRO A 12 -28.61 -0.61 2.21
N SER A 13 -28.65 0.24 1.17
CA SER A 13 -28.50 -0.21 -0.22
C SER A 13 -27.09 -0.72 -0.51
N TRP A 14 -26.07 -0.07 0.04
CA TRP A 14 -24.69 -0.54 -0.04
C TRP A 14 -24.50 -1.87 0.69
N LYS A 15 -25.09 -1.98 1.89
CA LYS A 15 -25.04 -3.22 2.66
C LYS A 15 -25.66 -4.38 1.89
N LEU A 16 -26.80 -4.16 1.27
CA LEU A 16 -27.48 -5.15 0.44
C LEU A 16 -26.62 -5.55 -0.77
N LEU A 17 -25.95 -4.60 -1.43
CA LEU A 17 -25.00 -4.88 -2.50
C LEU A 17 -23.85 -5.77 -2.01
N LYS A 18 -23.29 -5.49 -0.83
CA LYS A 18 -22.23 -6.30 -0.21
C LYS A 18 -22.71 -7.73 0.05
N GLU A 19 -23.91 -7.89 0.58
CA GLU A 19 -24.51 -9.19 0.88
C GLU A 19 -24.72 -10.03 -0.39
N TYR A 20 -25.30 -9.45 -1.44
CA TYR A 20 -25.45 -10.13 -2.73
C TYR A 20 -24.11 -10.45 -3.41
N SER A 21 -23.12 -9.58 -3.27
CA SER A 21 -21.78 -9.82 -3.82
C SER A 21 -21.09 -10.99 -3.11
N ASN A 22 -21.22 -11.08 -1.79
CA ASN A 22 -20.71 -12.22 -1.02
C ASN A 22 -21.44 -13.52 -1.41
N GLU A 23 -22.77 -13.48 -1.56
CA GLU A 23 -23.54 -14.64 -2.00
C GLU A 23 -23.10 -15.13 -3.39
N ALA A 24 -22.94 -14.21 -4.34
CA ALA A 24 -22.47 -14.54 -5.69
C ALA A 24 -21.04 -15.13 -5.67
N LEU A 25 -20.13 -14.53 -4.89
CA LEU A 25 -18.77 -15.00 -4.73
C LEU A 25 -18.71 -16.42 -4.13
N ASN A 26 -19.51 -16.67 -3.10
CA ASN A 26 -19.59 -17.97 -2.47
C ASN A 26 -20.14 -19.05 -3.41
N LYS A 27 -21.19 -18.72 -4.18
CA LYS A 27 -21.72 -19.62 -5.22
C LYS A 27 -20.68 -19.94 -6.28
N TRP A 28 -19.91 -18.95 -6.70
CA TRP A 28 -18.84 -19.15 -7.68
C TRP A 28 -17.72 -20.05 -7.11
N ARG A 29 -17.31 -19.81 -5.86
CA ARG A 29 -16.29 -20.63 -5.17
C ARG A 29 -16.71 -22.09 -5.06
N GLU A 30 -17.93 -22.35 -4.59
CA GLU A 30 -18.44 -23.71 -4.50
C GLU A 30 -18.50 -24.42 -5.86
N ALA A 31 -18.86 -23.70 -6.92
CA ALA A 31 -18.92 -24.26 -8.27
C ALA A 31 -17.53 -24.53 -8.89
N ASN A 32 -16.48 -23.86 -8.39
CA ASN A 32 -15.11 -23.98 -8.92
C ASN A 32 -14.12 -24.63 -7.94
N LYS A 33 -14.61 -25.14 -6.83
CA LYS A 33 -13.80 -25.79 -5.79
C LYS A 33 -13.00 -26.96 -6.35
N GLY A 34 -11.71 -27.01 -6.03
CA GLY A 34 -10.78 -28.01 -6.57
C GLY A 34 -10.43 -27.80 -8.05
N GLY A 35 -10.84 -26.70 -8.67
CA GLY A 35 -10.46 -26.31 -10.02
C GLY A 35 -9.06 -25.68 -10.10
N ALA A 36 -8.70 -25.18 -11.28
CA ALA A 36 -7.39 -24.59 -11.53
C ALA A 36 -7.20 -23.17 -10.92
N ASP A 37 -8.29 -22.50 -10.59
CA ASP A 37 -8.23 -21.14 -10.03
C ASP A 37 -8.12 -21.19 -8.49
N PRO A 38 -6.98 -20.79 -7.91
CA PRO A 38 -6.78 -20.82 -6.46
C PRO A 38 -7.75 -19.89 -5.70
N ALA A 39 -8.36 -18.91 -6.35
CA ALA A 39 -9.33 -18.01 -5.72
C ALA A 39 -10.61 -18.74 -5.28
N ALA A 40 -10.88 -19.93 -5.83
CA ALA A 40 -12.00 -20.78 -5.39
C ALA A 40 -11.84 -21.26 -3.93
N GLU A 41 -10.61 -21.37 -3.44
CA GLU A 41 -10.31 -21.84 -2.08
C GLU A 41 -10.17 -20.68 -1.05
N TRP A 42 -10.22 -19.42 -1.51
CA TRP A 42 -10.13 -18.27 -0.62
C TRP A 42 -11.38 -18.12 0.24
N LYS A 43 -11.19 -17.66 1.47
CA LYS A 43 -12.28 -17.48 2.45
C LYS A 43 -12.65 -16.02 2.70
N ASP A 44 -11.93 -15.11 2.04
CA ASP A 44 -12.15 -13.66 2.23
C ASP A 44 -13.54 -13.25 1.74
N ASN A 45 -14.13 -12.34 2.46
CA ASN A 45 -15.35 -11.68 2.02
C ASN A 45 -15.08 -10.76 0.82
N PHE A 46 -16.12 -10.52 0.04
CA PHE A 46 -16.09 -9.52 -1.02
C PHE A 46 -15.71 -8.15 -0.44
N TRP A 47 -14.59 -7.58 -0.91
CA TRP A 47 -14.09 -6.32 -0.40
C TRP A 47 -14.73 -5.12 -1.11
N MET A 48 -15.11 -4.10 -0.31
CA MET A 48 -15.78 -2.91 -0.81
C MET A 48 -15.25 -1.64 -0.15
N THR A 49 -14.84 -0.66 -0.95
CA THR A 49 -14.43 0.67 -0.50
C THR A 49 -15.38 1.74 -1.00
N GLY A 50 -15.66 2.74 -0.17
CA GLY A 50 -16.56 3.84 -0.51
C GLY A 50 -15.82 5.14 -0.79
N GLU A 51 -16.28 5.87 -1.80
CA GLU A 51 -15.89 7.25 -2.02
C GLU A 51 -16.90 8.18 -1.37
N HIS A 52 -16.44 8.94 -0.39
CA HIS A 52 -17.16 10.06 0.18
C HIS A 52 -16.27 11.28 0.10
N TRP A 53 -16.53 12.16 -0.85
CA TRP A 53 -15.72 13.34 -1.08
C TRP A 53 -15.44 14.12 0.21
N GLY A 54 -14.16 14.31 0.51
CA GLY A 54 -13.70 14.99 1.72
C GLY A 54 -13.74 14.15 3.00
N TYR A 55 -13.97 12.82 2.90
CA TYR A 55 -13.93 11.93 4.05
C TYR A 55 -12.55 11.98 4.74
N LYS A 56 -12.59 12.17 6.05
CA LYS A 56 -11.41 12.07 6.91
C LYS A 56 -11.36 10.69 7.53
N THR A 57 -10.17 10.22 7.85
CA THR A 57 -9.98 8.94 8.55
C THR A 57 -10.79 8.88 9.84
N ASP A 58 -11.64 7.86 9.95
CA ASP A 58 -12.44 7.58 11.14
C ASP A 58 -12.46 6.07 11.41
N PRO A 59 -11.47 5.55 12.16
CA PRO A 59 -11.41 4.13 12.47
C PRO A 59 -12.55 3.64 13.37
N SER A 60 -13.29 4.55 14.02
CA SER A 60 -14.40 4.22 14.90
C SER A 60 -15.71 3.89 14.17
N ASP A 61 -15.77 4.17 12.85
CA ASP A 61 -17.01 4.10 12.06
C ASP A 61 -18.11 5.05 12.57
N GLY A 62 -17.76 6.23 13.06
CA GLY A 62 -18.74 7.23 13.50
C GLY A 62 -19.74 7.66 12.42
N GLY A 63 -19.35 7.52 11.15
CA GLY A 63 -20.21 7.72 9.99
C GLY A 63 -21.12 6.55 9.65
N GLY A 64 -20.98 5.38 10.28
CA GLY A 64 -21.79 4.19 10.03
C GLY A 64 -21.57 3.56 8.65
N TYR A 65 -20.41 3.78 8.03
CA TYR A 65 -20.12 3.20 6.70
C TYR A 65 -19.86 1.70 6.77
N ALA A 66 -19.16 1.20 7.78
CA ALA A 66 -18.99 -0.24 7.99
C ALA A 66 -20.29 -0.86 8.53
N SER A 67 -20.82 -0.32 9.64
CA SER A 67 -21.93 -0.94 10.37
C SER A 67 -23.25 -0.93 9.60
N SER A 68 -23.57 0.18 8.95
CA SER A 68 -24.83 0.35 8.20
C SER A 68 -24.66 0.23 6.68
N GLY A 69 -23.45 0.44 6.16
CA GLY A 69 -23.15 0.42 4.73
C GLY A 69 -22.41 -0.84 4.26
N GLY A 70 -21.84 -1.63 5.18
CA GLY A 70 -21.09 -2.84 4.83
C GLY A 70 -19.74 -2.59 4.16
N PHE A 71 -19.20 -1.36 4.20
CA PHE A 71 -17.90 -1.04 3.65
C PHE A 71 -16.78 -1.58 4.53
N ASP A 72 -15.72 -2.09 3.89
CA ASP A 72 -14.49 -2.51 4.56
C ASP A 72 -13.54 -1.33 4.77
N SER A 73 -13.61 -0.35 3.87
CA SER A 73 -12.81 0.88 3.93
C SER A 73 -13.50 2.06 3.27
N MET A 74 -13.00 3.26 3.57
CA MET A 74 -13.35 4.48 2.85
C MET A 74 -12.08 5.10 2.25
N ILE A 75 -12.25 5.76 1.09
CA ILE A 75 -11.16 6.50 0.47
C ILE A 75 -10.77 7.68 1.37
N ASN A 76 -9.49 7.78 1.66
CA ASN A 76 -8.94 8.77 2.57
C ASN A 76 -8.54 10.05 1.84
N PHE A 77 -9.33 11.09 1.97
CA PHE A 77 -9.03 12.41 1.40
C PHE A 77 -8.17 13.31 2.30
N SER A 78 -7.82 12.86 3.52
CA SER A 78 -7.08 13.71 4.46
C SER A 78 -5.56 13.52 4.43
N PHE A 79 -5.08 12.47 3.76
CA PHE A 79 -3.64 12.23 3.66
C PHE A 79 -2.97 13.34 2.85
N ASN A 80 -1.92 13.97 3.42
CA ASN A 80 -1.16 15.05 2.81
C ASN A 80 -1.97 16.28 2.36
N GLY A 81 -3.13 16.54 2.96
CA GLY A 81 -3.94 17.71 2.62
C GLY A 81 -4.62 17.65 1.24
N GLN A 82 -4.60 16.51 0.57
CA GLN A 82 -5.19 16.30 -0.76
C GLN A 82 -6.68 16.67 -0.85
N ALA A 83 -7.42 16.53 0.25
CA ALA A 83 -8.85 16.86 0.31
C ALA A 83 -9.20 18.32 0.02
N LYS A 84 -8.21 19.21 -0.08
CA LYS A 84 -8.44 20.67 -0.18
C LYS A 84 -7.94 21.30 -1.48
N GLY A 85 -7.59 20.51 -2.51
CA GLY A 85 -7.00 21.03 -3.74
C GLY A 85 -5.66 21.74 -3.50
N GLY A 86 -5.01 21.43 -2.39
CA GLY A 86 -3.72 22.00 -2.02
C GLY A 86 -2.55 21.25 -2.64
N SER A 87 -1.37 21.84 -2.54
CA SER A 87 -0.13 21.18 -2.91
C SER A 87 0.01 19.87 -2.15
N CYS A 88 0.49 18.84 -2.82
CA CYS A 88 0.89 17.58 -2.25
C CYS A 88 1.84 17.82 -1.06
N GLY A 89 1.37 17.56 0.15
CA GLY A 89 2.25 17.54 1.31
C GLY A 89 3.28 16.41 1.15
N THR A 90 4.44 16.54 1.78
CA THR A 90 5.42 15.46 1.79
C THR A 90 5.05 14.47 2.89
N PRO A 91 4.68 13.21 2.56
CA PRO A 91 4.52 12.18 3.58
C PRO A 91 5.83 11.97 4.33
N SER A 92 5.74 11.49 5.55
CA SER A 92 6.91 11.31 6.41
C SER A 92 6.72 10.15 7.38
N ILE A 93 7.76 9.83 8.11
CA ILE A 93 7.73 8.87 9.24
C ILE A 93 6.61 9.20 10.24
N ASN A 94 6.27 10.47 10.45
CA ASN A 94 5.18 10.85 11.36
C ASN A 94 3.82 10.34 10.87
N SER A 95 3.63 10.23 9.55
CA SER A 95 2.42 9.61 9.01
C SER A 95 2.34 8.13 9.40
N TRP A 96 3.46 7.39 9.42
CA TRP A 96 3.45 6.00 9.87
C TRP A 96 3.08 5.85 11.34
N LYS A 97 3.57 6.75 12.21
CA LYS A 97 3.24 6.77 13.64
C LYS A 97 1.75 7.03 13.85
N GLU A 98 1.22 8.04 13.17
CA GLU A 98 -0.20 8.40 13.22
C GLU A 98 -1.09 7.23 12.77
N TYR A 99 -0.81 6.67 11.59
CA TYR A 99 -1.64 5.61 11.01
C TYR A 99 -1.48 4.26 11.71
N ALA A 100 -0.31 3.95 12.27
CA ALA A 100 -0.14 2.78 13.11
C ALA A 100 -1.02 2.84 14.38
N GLY A 101 -1.17 4.03 14.96
CA GLY A 101 -2.08 4.27 16.08
C GLY A 101 -3.55 4.09 15.72
N MET A 102 -3.92 4.26 14.44
CA MET A 102 -5.29 4.13 13.96
C MET A 102 -5.62 2.73 13.45
N TYR A 103 -4.72 2.09 12.71
CA TYR A 103 -5.02 0.91 11.88
C TYR A 103 -4.17 -0.32 12.17
N GLY A 104 -3.13 -0.23 12.98
CA GLY A 104 -2.30 -1.39 13.37
C GLY A 104 -3.04 -2.35 14.31
N VAL A 105 -2.66 -3.62 14.30
CA VAL A 105 -3.12 -4.59 15.28
C VAL A 105 -2.77 -4.08 16.70
N GLY A 106 -3.74 -4.08 17.60
CA GLY A 106 -3.56 -3.53 18.95
C GLY A 106 -3.97 -2.06 19.09
N SER A 107 -4.33 -1.37 18.03
CA SER A 107 -4.92 -0.01 18.07
C SER A 107 -6.41 0.00 18.46
N GLY A 108 -6.97 -1.14 18.83
CA GLY A 108 -8.38 -1.30 19.19
C GLY A 108 -9.27 -1.80 18.05
N SER A 109 -8.71 -2.48 17.07
CA SER A 109 -9.40 -3.06 15.89
C SER A 109 -10.27 -2.04 15.17
N PRO A 110 -9.78 -1.34 14.18
CA PRO A 110 -10.56 -0.37 13.46
C PRO A 110 -11.79 -1.04 12.86
N LYS A 111 -12.96 -0.47 13.10
CA LYS A 111 -14.23 -0.95 12.51
C LYS A 111 -14.30 -0.64 11.02
N LEU A 112 -13.56 0.35 10.59
CA LEU A 112 -13.51 0.85 9.22
C LEU A 112 -12.07 1.22 8.86
N ASN A 113 -11.53 0.61 7.81
CA ASN A 113 -10.21 0.94 7.29
C ASN A 113 -10.24 2.18 6.40
N ALA A 114 -9.07 2.80 6.20
CA ALA A 114 -8.87 3.80 5.17
C ALA A 114 -8.19 3.18 3.96
N LEU A 115 -8.55 3.64 2.75
CA LEU A 115 -7.78 3.43 1.54
C LEU A 115 -7.06 4.74 1.21
N THR A 116 -5.78 4.80 1.57
CA THR A 116 -4.97 6.01 1.46
C THR A 116 -4.30 6.11 0.10
N TYR A 117 -4.27 7.30 -0.47
CA TYR A 117 -3.67 7.60 -1.77
C TYR A 117 -2.94 8.94 -1.75
N VAL A 118 -2.10 9.18 -2.74
CA VAL A 118 -1.39 10.47 -2.94
C VAL A 118 -1.84 11.20 -4.20
N SER A 119 -2.21 10.48 -5.24
CA SER A 119 -2.80 11.04 -6.46
C SER A 119 -4.13 10.34 -6.77
N SER A 120 -5.05 11.03 -7.44
CA SER A 120 -6.26 10.44 -7.95
C SER A 120 -6.75 11.14 -9.21
N HIS A 121 -7.70 10.50 -9.90
CA HIS A 121 -8.35 11.04 -11.08
C HIS A 121 -9.23 12.28 -10.80
N ASP A 122 -9.63 12.50 -9.55
CA ASP A 122 -10.55 13.56 -9.13
C ASP A 122 -9.90 14.65 -8.25
N THR A 123 -8.65 14.47 -7.86
CA THR A 123 -7.94 15.47 -7.06
C THR A 123 -6.80 16.09 -7.85
N SER A 124 -5.59 15.65 -7.63
CA SER A 124 -4.40 16.12 -8.34
C SER A 124 -3.36 15.02 -8.42
N LEU A 125 -2.41 15.17 -9.34
CA LEU A 125 -1.21 14.35 -9.36
C LEU A 125 -0.24 14.90 -8.30
N CYS A 126 0.15 14.06 -7.35
CA CYS A 126 1.15 14.38 -6.35
C CYS A 126 2.54 14.17 -6.94
N ARG A 127 3.28 15.26 -7.17
CA ARG A 127 4.61 15.23 -7.80
C ARG A 127 5.59 16.08 -7.00
N PRO A 128 5.98 15.62 -5.78
CA PRO A 128 7.05 16.26 -5.02
C PRO A 128 8.38 16.11 -5.76
N GLY A 129 9.39 16.90 -5.35
CA GLY A 129 10.70 16.82 -5.96
C GLY A 129 11.39 15.45 -5.83
N ASN A 130 11.03 14.67 -4.80
CA ASN A 130 11.53 13.31 -4.59
C ASN A 130 10.38 12.29 -4.63
N MET A 131 10.22 11.64 -5.78
CA MET A 131 9.19 10.62 -5.98
C MET A 131 9.52 9.28 -5.29
N LYS A 132 10.78 9.02 -4.94
CA LYS A 132 11.16 7.85 -4.16
C LYS A 132 10.64 7.97 -2.72
N ASP A 133 10.81 9.14 -2.09
CA ASP A 133 10.26 9.37 -0.75
C ASP A 133 8.75 9.19 -0.74
N LEU A 134 8.07 9.68 -1.79
CA LEU A 134 6.64 9.48 -1.92
C LEU A 134 6.27 7.99 -1.93
N GLY A 135 6.98 7.18 -2.72
CA GLY A 135 6.81 5.73 -2.76
C GLY A 135 7.08 5.06 -1.42
N THR A 136 8.20 5.42 -0.78
CA THR A 136 8.54 4.92 0.55
C THR A 136 7.43 5.17 1.55
N TYR A 137 7.01 6.42 1.69
CA TYR A 137 6.06 6.79 2.75
C TYR A 137 4.63 6.34 2.46
N LEU A 138 4.22 6.21 1.21
CA LEU A 138 2.91 5.66 0.86
C LEU A 138 2.89 4.14 1.01
N GLU A 139 3.81 3.44 0.33
CA GLU A 139 3.81 1.97 0.29
C GLU A 139 4.09 1.35 1.65
N LEU A 140 4.83 2.02 2.52
CA LEU A 140 5.09 1.54 3.88
C LEU A 140 4.11 2.10 4.93
N LEU A 141 3.04 2.78 4.51
CA LEU A 141 2.01 3.28 5.42
C LEU A 141 1.19 2.11 6.01
N PRO A 142 0.90 2.10 7.33
CA PRO A 142 -0.10 1.22 7.91
C PRO A 142 -1.50 1.46 7.32
N GLY A 143 -2.31 0.41 7.24
CA GLY A 143 -3.63 0.45 6.60
C GLY A 143 -3.59 0.10 5.13
N GLY A 144 -4.68 0.34 4.41
CA GLY A 144 -4.79 0.15 2.97
C GLY A 144 -4.19 1.32 2.18
N VAL A 145 -3.50 1.02 1.07
CA VAL A 145 -2.96 2.05 0.17
C VAL A 145 -3.43 1.81 -1.26
N GLN A 146 -3.55 2.89 -2.01
CA GLN A 146 -3.88 2.89 -3.43
C GLN A 146 -2.85 3.70 -4.19
N VAL A 147 -2.18 3.07 -5.14
CA VAL A 147 -1.30 3.74 -6.11
C VAL A 147 -2.15 4.17 -7.30
N TYR A 148 -2.10 5.44 -7.65
CA TYR A 148 -2.71 5.92 -8.87
C TYR A 148 -1.72 5.75 -10.02
N TYR A 149 -2.20 5.24 -11.15
CA TYR A 149 -1.34 4.90 -12.28
C TYR A 149 -0.41 6.06 -12.66
N GLY A 150 0.87 5.76 -12.78
CA GLY A 150 1.92 6.72 -13.10
C GLY A 150 2.50 7.48 -11.89
N ASP A 151 2.09 7.17 -10.65
CA ASP A 151 2.80 7.67 -9.47
C ASP A 151 4.22 7.09 -9.42
N GLU A 152 4.34 5.81 -9.75
CA GLU A 152 5.60 5.05 -9.79
C GLU A 152 6.57 5.52 -10.89
N THR A 153 6.07 6.23 -11.90
CA THR A 153 6.87 6.75 -13.04
C THR A 153 6.92 8.28 -13.07
N ALA A 154 6.41 8.94 -12.05
CA ALA A 154 6.31 10.41 -11.99
C ALA A 154 5.56 11.01 -13.20
N ARG A 155 4.53 10.31 -13.71
CA ARG A 155 3.71 10.77 -14.84
C ARG A 155 3.18 12.18 -14.61
N LYS A 156 3.29 13.02 -15.61
CA LYS A 156 2.78 14.40 -15.57
C LYS A 156 1.39 14.47 -16.21
N ASN A 157 0.65 15.53 -15.89
CA ASN A 157 -0.56 15.84 -16.65
C ASN A 157 -0.23 16.32 -18.08
N ASP A 158 -1.22 16.36 -18.95
CA ASP A 158 -1.05 16.74 -20.37
C ASP A 158 -0.48 18.15 -20.55
N ASN A 159 -0.65 19.03 -19.58
CA ASN A 159 -0.13 20.40 -19.59
C ASN A 159 1.26 20.53 -18.94
N GLY A 160 1.93 19.42 -18.62
CA GLY A 160 3.29 19.39 -18.06
C GLY A 160 3.44 19.87 -16.62
N GLY A 161 2.34 20.14 -15.93
CA GLY A 161 2.30 20.60 -14.55
C GLY A 161 1.40 19.75 -13.66
N ALA A 162 1.37 20.06 -12.36
CA ALA A 162 0.43 19.50 -11.41
C ALA A 162 -0.86 20.35 -11.38
N SER A 163 -1.49 20.60 -12.52
CA SER A 163 -2.69 21.43 -12.53
C SER A 163 -3.90 20.65 -12.03
N ASN A 164 -4.80 21.37 -11.35
CA ASN A 164 -6.08 20.85 -10.86
C ASN A 164 -7.12 20.68 -11.99
N ASP A 165 -6.68 20.49 -13.23
CA ASP A 165 -7.59 20.17 -14.32
C ASP A 165 -8.07 18.73 -14.18
N ILE A 166 -9.14 18.61 -13.43
CA ILE A 166 -9.76 17.34 -13.06
C ILE A 166 -10.29 16.59 -14.29
N GLU A 167 -10.61 17.30 -15.38
CA GLU A 167 -11.27 16.67 -16.53
C GLU A 167 -10.29 15.92 -17.43
N HIS A 168 -9.08 16.45 -17.61
CA HIS A 168 -8.09 15.89 -18.53
C HIS A 168 -6.69 15.73 -17.91
N GLY A 169 -6.24 16.67 -17.11
CA GLY A 169 -4.87 16.72 -16.62
C GLY A 169 -4.44 15.54 -15.75
N THR A 170 -5.33 15.05 -14.87
CA THR A 170 -5.02 13.91 -13.98
C THR A 170 -5.16 12.54 -14.66
N ARG A 171 -5.76 12.49 -15.85
CA ARG A 171 -6.07 11.27 -16.61
C ARG A 171 -5.24 11.17 -17.89
N SER A 172 -4.11 11.84 -17.94
CA SER A 172 -3.15 11.77 -19.06
C SER A 172 -2.67 10.35 -19.31
N ASP A 173 -2.16 10.10 -20.51
CA ASP A 173 -1.58 8.80 -20.86
C ASP A 173 -0.36 8.46 -20.01
N MET A 174 -0.06 7.17 -19.87
CA MET A 174 1.16 6.73 -19.24
C MET A 174 2.38 7.19 -20.02
N ASN A 175 3.41 7.60 -19.29
CA ASN A 175 4.70 7.98 -19.83
C ASN A 175 5.58 6.77 -20.16
N PHE A 176 5.05 5.85 -21.00
CA PHE A 176 5.85 4.76 -21.52
C PHE A 176 6.98 5.28 -22.40
N PRO A 177 8.11 4.56 -22.50
CA PRO A 177 9.13 4.88 -23.48
C PRO A 177 8.53 5.04 -24.88
N SER A 178 8.98 6.07 -25.63
CA SER A 178 8.42 6.46 -26.93
C SER A 178 8.51 5.42 -28.04
N ASP A 179 9.28 4.36 -27.82
CA ASP A 179 9.43 3.25 -28.74
C ASP A 179 8.36 2.14 -28.54
N ILE A 180 7.44 2.30 -27.60
CA ILE A 180 6.30 1.39 -27.39
C ILE A 180 5.07 2.08 -27.94
N SER A 181 4.72 1.76 -29.17
CA SER A 181 3.70 2.49 -29.94
C SER A 181 2.31 1.84 -29.92
N SER A 182 2.16 0.64 -29.37
CA SER A 182 0.87 -0.05 -29.37
C SER A 182 0.68 -0.99 -28.18
N GLN A 183 -0.58 -1.18 -27.82
CA GLN A 183 -0.99 -2.12 -26.76
C GLN A 183 -0.61 -3.59 -27.11
N ALA A 184 -0.58 -3.94 -28.40
CA ALA A 184 -0.15 -5.26 -28.87
C ALA A 184 1.37 -5.46 -28.66
N GLU A 185 2.16 -4.43 -28.91
CA GLU A 185 3.60 -4.44 -28.66
C GLU A 185 3.90 -4.51 -27.15
N TRP A 186 3.09 -3.83 -26.35
CA TRP A 186 3.15 -3.91 -24.89
C TRP A 186 2.89 -5.35 -24.41
N ALA A 187 1.81 -5.99 -24.85
CA ALA A 187 1.46 -7.35 -24.46
C ALA A 187 2.50 -8.40 -24.90
N ALA A 188 3.13 -8.17 -26.07
CA ALA A 188 4.15 -9.07 -26.62
C ALA A 188 5.52 -8.94 -25.94
N ASN A 189 5.77 -7.82 -25.21
CA ASN A 189 7.10 -7.45 -24.72
C ASN A 189 7.12 -7.10 -23.22
N VAL A 190 6.24 -7.69 -22.40
CA VAL A 190 6.18 -7.42 -20.96
C VAL A 190 7.55 -7.57 -20.27
N ASP A 191 8.32 -8.60 -20.62
CA ASP A 191 9.66 -8.82 -20.10
C ASP A 191 10.66 -7.75 -20.59
N THR A 192 10.50 -7.29 -21.83
CA THR A 192 11.33 -6.22 -22.41
C THR A 192 10.99 -4.87 -21.79
N LEU A 193 9.73 -4.63 -21.42
CA LEU A 193 9.30 -3.44 -20.70
C LEU A 193 9.93 -3.39 -19.31
N SER A 194 9.93 -4.50 -18.58
CA SER A 194 10.62 -4.60 -17.30
C SER A 194 12.10 -4.21 -17.43
N THR A 195 12.77 -4.62 -18.51
CA THR A 195 14.16 -4.27 -18.79
C THR A 195 14.33 -2.79 -19.15
N LYS A 196 13.43 -2.23 -19.96
CA LYS A 196 13.48 -0.80 -20.34
C LYS A 196 13.20 0.15 -19.18
N PHE A 197 12.26 -0.21 -18.30
CA PHE A 197 12.02 0.53 -17.08
C PHE A 197 13.03 0.24 -15.97
N SER A 198 13.83 -0.79 -16.06
CA SER A 198 14.83 -1.14 -15.05
C SER A 198 15.92 -0.06 -14.87
N SER A 199 16.10 0.81 -15.85
CA SER A 199 16.99 1.98 -15.76
C SER A 199 16.33 3.18 -15.03
N ASP A 200 15.01 3.18 -14.83
CA ASP A 200 14.32 4.22 -14.06
C ASP A 200 14.45 3.93 -12.56
N ALA A 201 15.29 4.72 -11.90
CA ALA A 201 15.56 4.56 -10.48
C ALA A 201 14.33 4.79 -9.60
N THR A 202 13.35 5.57 -10.07
CA THR A 202 12.09 5.82 -9.35
C THR A 202 11.20 4.59 -9.44
N LEU A 203 10.97 4.07 -10.63
CA LEU A 203 10.15 2.87 -10.83
C LEU A 203 10.75 1.66 -10.10
N ALA A 204 12.07 1.45 -10.22
CA ALA A 204 12.75 0.37 -9.52
C ALA A 204 12.60 0.47 -7.98
N HIS A 205 12.61 1.68 -7.44
CA HIS A 205 12.35 1.92 -6.03
C HIS A 205 10.91 1.52 -5.65
N TRP A 206 9.90 2.04 -6.37
CA TRP A 206 8.49 1.72 -6.12
C TRP A 206 8.23 0.21 -6.22
N GLN A 207 8.81 -0.46 -7.22
CA GLN A 207 8.69 -1.90 -7.37
C GLN A 207 9.23 -2.66 -6.14
N LYS A 208 10.41 -2.31 -5.64
CA LYS A 208 11.01 -2.96 -4.46
C LYS A 208 10.14 -2.78 -3.22
N VAL A 209 9.71 -1.55 -2.97
CA VAL A 209 8.90 -1.22 -1.80
C VAL A 209 7.49 -1.85 -1.90
N GLY A 210 6.85 -1.78 -3.06
CA GLY A 210 5.55 -2.41 -3.30
C GLY A 210 5.61 -3.95 -3.21
N GLN A 211 6.66 -4.58 -3.74
CA GLN A 211 6.87 -6.03 -3.60
C GLN A 211 7.10 -6.44 -2.15
N PHE A 212 7.87 -5.65 -1.38
CA PHE A 212 8.04 -5.90 0.05
C PHE A 212 6.72 -5.82 0.80
N ARG A 213 5.91 -4.77 0.55
CA ARG A 213 4.56 -4.66 1.10
C ARG A 213 3.67 -5.85 0.72
N PHE A 214 3.66 -6.23 -0.55
CA PHE A 214 2.82 -7.33 -1.05
C PHE A 214 3.13 -8.67 -0.37
N ARG A 215 4.42 -8.94 -0.11
CA ARG A 215 4.84 -10.18 0.55
C ARG A 215 4.62 -10.19 2.06
N ASN A 216 4.49 -9.01 2.69
CA ASN A 216 4.51 -8.86 4.13
C ASN A 216 3.26 -8.15 4.65
N VAL A 217 2.29 -8.94 5.10
CA VAL A 217 1.04 -8.42 5.67
C VAL A 217 1.30 -7.50 6.88
N ALA A 218 2.38 -7.70 7.61
CA ALA A 218 2.79 -6.87 8.75
C ALA A 218 3.03 -5.40 8.34
N VAL A 219 3.37 -5.12 7.08
CA VAL A 219 3.57 -3.73 6.61
C VAL A 219 2.28 -2.92 6.71
N GLY A 220 1.15 -3.48 6.28
CA GLY A 220 -0.13 -2.79 6.28
C GLY A 220 -0.97 -3.02 7.55
N ALA A 221 -0.99 -4.25 8.07
CA ALA A 221 -1.87 -4.67 9.16
C ALA A 221 -1.16 -4.91 10.49
N GLY A 222 0.19 -4.92 10.52
CA GLY A 222 0.95 -5.26 11.72
C GLY A 222 0.87 -4.23 12.83
N LYS A 223 1.08 -4.71 14.07
CA LYS A 223 1.37 -3.84 15.22
C LYS A 223 2.75 -3.21 14.98
N GLN A 224 2.83 -1.90 15.10
CA GLN A 224 4.10 -1.17 14.98
C GLN A 224 4.70 -0.89 16.35
N GLU A 225 5.99 -1.14 16.47
CA GLU A 225 6.84 -0.73 17.58
C GLU A 225 7.99 0.14 17.03
N GLU A 226 8.17 1.31 17.62
CA GLU A 226 9.26 2.22 17.29
C GLU A 226 10.51 1.78 18.07
N ILE A 227 11.53 1.29 17.38
CA ILE A 227 12.79 0.90 17.99
C ILE A 227 13.65 2.14 18.26
N ASP A 228 13.70 3.02 17.28
CA ASP A 228 14.32 4.36 17.33
C ASP A 228 13.61 5.31 16.37
N SER A 229 14.12 6.53 16.21
CA SER A 229 13.47 7.57 15.40
C SER A 229 13.21 7.17 13.95
N ASN A 230 14.02 6.25 13.42
CA ASN A 230 14.02 5.85 12.00
C ASN A 230 13.79 4.36 11.79
N THR A 231 13.67 3.56 12.86
CA THR A 231 13.56 2.10 12.80
C THR A 231 12.27 1.61 13.43
N PHE A 232 11.52 0.84 12.70
CA PHE A 232 10.20 0.32 13.08
C PHE A 232 10.16 -1.19 12.91
N CYS A 233 9.80 -1.89 14.00
CA CYS A 233 9.38 -3.28 13.96
C CYS A 233 7.88 -3.33 13.69
N ARG A 234 7.44 -4.19 12.76
CA ARG A 234 6.02 -4.49 12.57
C ARG A 234 5.79 -5.99 12.61
N THR A 235 4.84 -6.39 13.43
CA THR A 235 4.48 -7.80 13.62
C THR A 235 2.99 -8.02 13.38
N TYR A 236 2.67 -9.09 12.67
CA TYR A 236 1.29 -9.53 12.44
C TYR A 236 1.20 -11.02 12.76
N LYS A 237 0.25 -11.37 13.60
CA LYS A 237 -0.03 -12.77 13.94
C LYS A 237 -1.52 -13.02 13.87
N ASP A 238 -1.91 -14.06 13.15
CA ASP A 238 -3.29 -14.53 13.06
C ASP A 238 -3.32 -16.05 13.25
N GLU A 239 -3.79 -16.47 14.41
CA GLU A 239 -3.89 -17.88 14.75
C GLU A 239 -4.91 -18.63 13.90
N GLY A 240 -5.93 -17.94 13.40
CA GLY A 240 -6.99 -18.54 12.57
C GLY A 240 -6.50 -18.94 11.18
N THR A 241 -5.57 -18.17 10.60
CA THR A 241 -4.95 -18.45 9.31
C THR A 241 -3.55 -19.04 9.43
N GLY A 242 -2.96 -19.04 10.62
CA GLY A 242 -1.58 -19.48 10.86
C GLY A 242 -0.52 -18.51 10.31
N ILE A 243 -0.90 -17.29 9.95
CA ILE A 243 0.04 -16.28 9.49
C ILE A 243 0.80 -15.72 10.69
N ASP A 244 2.13 -15.80 10.60
CA ASP A 244 3.06 -15.13 11.52
C ASP A 244 4.10 -14.39 10.65
N ASN A 245 4.08 -13.06 10.69
CA ASN A 245 4.90 -12.23 9.81
C ASN A 245 5.47 -11.05 10.59
N ALA A 246 6.78 -10.88 10.50
CA ALA A 246 7.52 -9.78 11.09
C ALA A 246 8.41 -9.11 10.07
N VAL A 247 8.56 -7.80 10.16
CA VAL A 247 9.45 -7.00 9.33
C VAL A 247 10.09 -5.88 10.15
N VAL A 248 11.30 -5.46 9.75
CA VAL A 248 11.92 -4.22 10.22
C VAL A 248 12.07 -3.27 9.04
N ILE A 249 11.63 -2.04 9.24
CA ILE A 249 11.74 -0.94 8.28
C ILE A 249 12.66 0.10 8.91
N HIS A 250 13.78 0.40 8.25
CA HIS A 250 14.72 1.43 8.67
C HIS A 250 14.92 2.45 7.55
N VAL A 251 14.73 3.73 7.87
CA VAL A 251 14.94 4.85 6.94
C VAL A 251 16.25 5.53 7.30
N GLY A 252 17.27 5.32 6.52
CA GLY A 252 18.60 5.86 6.73
C GLY A 252 19.66 5.00 6.07
N ALA A 253 20.87 5.53 6.01
CA ALA A 253 22.05 4.86 5.44
C ALA A 253 22.94 4.22 6.52
N ASP A 254 22.35 3.85 7.64
CA ASP A 254 23.08 3.24 8.74
C ASP A 254 23.47 1.80 8.41
N SER A 255 24.74 1.46 8.62
CA SER A 255 25.22 0.09 8.39
C SER A 255 24.80 -0.88 9.49
N THR A 256 24.40 -0.39 10.66
CA THR A 256 23.95 -1.21 11.78
C THR A 256 22.51 -0.85 12.13
N VAL A 257 21.61 -1.84 12.09
CA VAL A 257 20.20 -1.66 12.35
C VAL A 257 19.76 -2.54 13.52
N ASN A 258 19.06 -1.95 14.49
CA ASN A 258 18.46 -2.66 15.61
C ASN A 258 17.23 -3.45 15.15
N VAL A 259 17.19 -4.74 15.47
CA VAL A 259 16.11 -5.65 15.05
C VAL A 259 15.56 -6.53 16.18
N GLY A 260 16.14 -6.47 17.37
CA GLY A 260 15.84 -7.37 18.50
C GLY A 260 14.39 -7.31 19.01
N ALA A 261 13.63 -6.27 18.66
CA ALA A 261 12.18 -6.21 18.93
C ALA A 261 11.36 -7.10 17.99
N CYS A 262 11.91 -7.49 16.84
CA CYS A 262 11.25 -8.29 15.80
C CYS A 262 11.86 -9.67 15.60
N PHE A 263 13.16 -9.83 15.82
CA PHE A 263 13.90 -11.02 15.43
C PHE A 263 14.93 -11.42 16.50
N ASP A 264 14.96 -12.71 16.80
CA ASP A 264 15.93 -13.29 17.73
C ASP A 264 17.33 -13.43 17.09
N ASP A 265 18.36 -13.52 17.94
CA ASP A 265 19.72 -13.80 17.51
C ASP A 265 19.80 -15.11 16.69
N ASN A 266 20.69 -15.12 15.71
CA ASN A 266 20.91 -16.18 14.72
C ASN A 266 19.80 -16.31 13.67
N THR A 267 18.79 -15.42 13.64
CA THR A 267 17.80 -15.38 12.55
C THR A 267 18.46 -14.86 11.27
N GLU A 268 18.30 -15.60 10.15
CA GLU A 268 18.71 -15.13 8.82
C GLU A 268 17.62 -14.23 8.22
N LEU A 269 18.00 -13.01 7.88
CA LEU A 269 17.16 -12.01 7.25
C LEU A 269 17.66 -11.67 5.86
N GLN A 270 16.74 -11.22 5.02
CA GLN A 270 17.03 -10.59 3.75
C GLN A 270 16.65 -9.12 3.81
N ASP A 271 17.55 -8.23 3.41
CA ASP A 271 17.17 -6.87 3.05
C ASP A 271 16.57 -6.88 1.66
N ALA A 272 15.25 -6.77 1.58
CA ALA A 272 14.51 -6.77 0.33
C ALA A 272 14.85 -5.60 -0.59
N TYR A 273 15.43 -4.53 -0.04
CA TYR A 273 15.80 -3.35 -0.82
C TYR A 273 17.15 -3.52 -1.54
N SER A 274 18.18 -3.97 -0.85
CA SER A 274 19.50 -4.20 -1.43
C SER A 274 19.71 -5.62 -1.96
N GLY A 275 18.93 -6.59 -1.46
CA GLY A 275 19.10 -8.02 -1.73
C GLY A 275 20.12 -8.71 -0.81
N ALA A 276 20.73 -7.98 0.13
CA ALA A 276 21.72 -8.56 1.05
C ALA A 276 21.07 -9.56 2.02
N THR A 277 21.79 -10.67 2.29
CA THR A 277 21.44 -11.58 3.39
C THR A 277 22.30 -11.25 4.60
N VAL A 278 21.66 -11.17 5.77
CA VAL A 278 22.31 -10.83 7.04
C VAL A 278 21.81 -11.74 8.15
N THR A 279 22.61 -11.88 9.23
CA THR A 279 22.23 -12.68 10.40
C THR A 279 22.17 -11.78 11.62
N VAL A 280 21.15 -11.95 12.44
CA VAL A 280 20.99 -11.19 13.68
C VAL A 280 22.03 -11.63 14.71
N SER A 281 22.69 -10.66 15.31
CA SER A 281 23.66 -10.88 16.40
C SER A 281 23.59 -9.75 17.40
N GLY A 282 23.34 -10.08 18.66
CA GLY A 282 23.19 -9.08 19.74
C GLY A 282 21.99 -8.14 19.49
N GLY A 283 20.92 -8.64 18.89
CA GLY A 283 19.73 -7.85 18.54
C GLY A 283 19.90 -6.87 17.39
N GLN A 284 20.99 -6.99 16.61
CA GLN A 284 21.33 -6.10 15.51
C GLN A 284 21.72 -6.87 14.24
N VAL A 285 21.66 -6.19 13.10
CA VAL A 285 22.25 -6.66 11.84
C VAL A 285 23.20 -5.63 11.28
N THR A 286 24.20 -6.09 10.52
CA THR A 286 25.10 -5.22 9.75
C THR A 286 24.78 -5.34 8.27
N ILE A 287 24.38 -4.24 7.63
CA ILE A 287 24.08 -4.16 6.21
C ILE A 287 25.37 -3.82 5.46
N PRO A 288 25.84 -4.68 4.52
CA PRO A 288 27.14 -4.50 3.87
C PRO A 288 27.25 -3.23 3.02
N ALA A 289 26.15 -2.80 2.42
CA ALA A 289 26.07 -1.59 1.59
C ALA A 289 24.70 -0.94 1.78
N PRO A 290 24.52 -0.21 2.89
CA PRO A 290 23.23 0.38 3.21
C PRO A 290 22.86 1.45 2.17
N GLY A 291 21.61 1.40 1.71
CA GLY A 291 20.97 2.47 0.95
C GLY A 291 20.26 3.46 1.88
N GLU A 292 19.44 4.33 1.31
CA GLU A 292 18.60 5.25 2.09
C GLU A 292 17.42 4.54 2.80
N LEU A 293 17.24 3.25 2.52
CA LEU A 293 16.16 2.41 3.04
C LEU A 293 16.66 0.99 3.23
N VAL A 294 16.34 0.39 4.38
CA VAL A 294 16.58 -1.04 4.68
C VAL A 294 15.23 -1.69 5.01
N LEU A 295 14.91 -2.79 4.31
CA LEU A 295 13.65 -3.52 4.42
C LEU A 295 13.92 -4.99 4.78
N LEU A 296 13.90 -5.31 6.07
CA LEU A 296 14.26 -6.64 6.55
C LEU A 296 13.03 -7.53 6.68
N GLU A 297 13.12 -8.70 6.09
CA GLU A 297 12.16 -9.80 6.19
C GLU A 297 12.89 -11.11 6.43
N LEU A 298 12.17 -12.15 6.92
CA LEU A 298 12.75 -13.48 6.99
C LEU A 298 13.25 -13.91 5.61
N LYS A 299 14.47 -14.42 5.55
CA LYS A 299 15.01 -14.98 4.32
C LYS A 299 14.13 -16.12 3.84
N ARG A 300 13.69 -16.02 2.60
CA ARG A 300 12.92 -17.08 1.92
C ARG A 300 13.87 -17.98 1.14
N ASN A 301 13.64 -19.27 1.23
CA ASN A 301 14.39 -20.28 0.49
C ASN A 301 13.95 -20.33 -0.98
#